data_e49314afa469adc633f7cc7424e349f9
#
_entry.id   e49314afa469adc633f7cc7424e349f9
#
_cell.length_a   1.000
_cell.length_b   1.000
_cell.length_c   1.000
_cell.angle_alpha   90.00
_cell.angle_beta   90.00
_cell.angle_gamma   90.00
#
_symmetry.space_group_name_H-M   'P 1'
#
loop_
_entity.id
_entity.type
_entity.pdbx_description
1 polymer ?
#
loop_
_entity_poly.entity_id
_entity_poly.type
_entity_poly.pdbx_seq_one_letter_code
_entity_poly.pdbx_strand_id
1 'polypeptide(L)'
;IPNTYEVYWNIQADELLARLQKEHNAFWNDTRKKKAEQIGLTPYEVSILASIVDEETVKNEEKATVAGLYMNRLKRGMLLQADPTVKFALGDFAIQRITERDLKIESPYNTYLYTGLPPGPIRIPTLKGIDSVLNYEKHNYLYMCAKEDFSGYHNFASNLAEHSRNARKYWNALNRRKIYR
;
A
#
# COMPACT_ATOMS: atom_id res chain seq x y z
N ILE A 1 -8.04 14.60 2.00
CA ILE A 1 -6.97 14.28 2.96
C ILE A 1 -7.62 13.81 4.24
N PRO A 2 -7.25 12.65 4.81
CA PRO A 2 -7.80 12.13 6.05
C PRO A 2 -7.37 13.00 7.22
N ASN A 3 -8.34 13.64 7.84
CA ASN A 3 -8.16 14.47 9.03
C ASN A 3 -9.51 14.64 9.74
N THR A 4 -9.50 15.20 10.93
CA THR A 4 -10.72 15.64 11.61
C THR A 4 -10.97 17.10 11.25
N TYR A 5 -12.14 17.39 10.73
CA TYR A 5 -12.54 18.73 10.31
C TYR A 5 -13.73 19.19 11.18
N GLU A 6 -13.53 20.24 11.93
CA GLU A 6 -14.62 20.90 12.64
C GLU A 6 -15.41 21.76 11.65
N VAL A 7 -16.70 21.51 11.59
CA VAL A 7 -17.66 22.25 10.75
C VAL A 7 -18.94 22.49 11.53
N TYR A 8 -19.70 23.51 11.13
CA TYR A 8 -21.04 23.72 11.70
C TYR A 8 -21.97 22.57 11.27
N TRP A 9 -22.87 22.15 12.17
CA TRP A 9 -23.80 21.06 11.90
C TRP A 9 -24.71 21.30 10.69
N ASN A 10 -24.98 22.57 10.36
CA ASN A 10 -25.83 23.02 9.24
C ASN A 10 -25.03 23.41 7.98
N ILE A 11 -23.74 23.04 7.91
CA ILE A 11 -22.91 23.33 6.73
C ILE A 11 -23.56 22.76 5.45
N GLN A 12 -23.57 23.53 4.38
CA GLN A 12 -24.08 23.08 3.09
C GLN A 12 -23.03 22.21 2.37
N ALA A 13 -23.51 21.32 1.47
CA ALA A 13 -22.62 20.38 0.76
C ALA A 13 -21.52 21.09 -0.01
N ASP A 14 -21.82 22.20 -0.67
CA ASP A 14 -20.85 22.97 -1.44
C ASP A 14 -19.79 23.63 -0.56
N GLU A 15 -20.19 24.12 0.62
CA GLU A 15 -19.25 24.69 1.60
C GLU A 15 -18.32 23.62 2.16
N LEU A 16 -18.84 22.40 2.44
CA LEU A 16 -18.05 21.27 2.86
C LEU A 16 -17.04 20.85 1.78
N LEU A 17 -17.49 20.74 0.54
CA LEU A 17 -16.60 20.43 -0.59
C LEU A 17 -15.51 21.49 -0.78
N ALA A 18 -15.85 22.78 -0.69
CA ALA A 18 -14.88 23.87 -0.78
C ALA A 18 -13.86 23.80 0.39
N ARG A 19 -14.32 23.48 1.60
CA ARG A 19 -13.43 23.27 2.76
C ARG A 19 -12.47 22.11 2.52
N LEU A 20 -12.95 20.94 2.08
CA LEU A 20 -12.13 19.77 1.80
C LEU A 20 -11.12 20.04 0.67
N GLN A 21 -11.53 20.77 -0.37
CA GLN A 21 -10.65 21.18 -1.47
C GLN A 21 -9.53 22.10 -0.98
N LYS A 22 -9.86 23.08 -0.12
CA LYS A 22 -8.87 23.98 0.49
C LYS A 22 -7.83 23.19 1.29
N GLU A 23 -8.26 22.24 2.12
CA GLU A 23 -7.37 21.40 2.90
C GLU A 23 -6.51 20.49 2.02
N HIS A 24 -7.09 19.94 0.95
CA HIS A 24 -6.34 19.16 -0.05
C HIS A 24 -5.24 20.01 -0.69
N ASN A 25 -5.56 21.22 -1.12
CA ASN A 25 -4.59 22.10 -1.77
C ASN A 25 -3.48 22.56 -0.80
N ALA A 26 -3.83 22.83 0.46
CA ALA A 26 -2.87 23.18 1.50
C ALA A 26 -1.93 22.00 1.83
N PHE A 27 -2.45 20.79 1.86
CA PHE A 27 -1.64 19.58 2.07
C PHE A 27 -0.68 19.34 0.91
N TRP A 28 -1.15 19.37 -0.33
CA TRP A 28 -0.34 19.22 -1.54
C TRP A 28 0.35 20.56 -1.92
N ASN A 29 1.13 21.08 -0.97
CA ASN A 29 1.96 22.25 -1.18
C ASN A 29 3.11 21.97 -2.16
N ASP A 30 3.83 23.01 -2.57
CA ASP A 30 4.91 22.92 -3.56
C ASP A 30 6.02 21.96 -3.13
N THR A 31 6.31 21.85 -1.84
CA THR A 31 7.31 20.93 -1.31
C THR A 31 6.91 19.46 -1.55
N ARG A 32 5.64 19.11 -1.26
CA ARG A 32 5.14 17.74 -1.51
C ARG A 32 5.01 17.42 -2.99
N LYS A 33 4.56 18.38 -3.80
CA LYS A 33 4.49 18.23 -5.27
C LYS A 33 5.87 17.99 -5.86
N LYS A 34 6.88 18.78 -5.47
CA LYS A 34 8.27 18.58 -5.91
C LYS A 34 8.82 17.22 -5.49
N LYS A 35 8.53 16.74 -4.28
CA LYS A 35 8.93 15.39 -3.86
C LYS A 35 8.26 14.31 -4.71
N ALA A 36 6.98 14.43 -5.02
CA ALA A 36 6.28 13.50 -5.90
C ALA A 36 6.93 13.46 -7.29
N GLU A 37 7.21 14.61 -7.88
CA GLU A 37 7.90 14.74 -9.16
C GLU A 37 9.30 14.09 -9.13
N GLN A 38 10.09 14.32 -8.06
CA GLN A 38 11.42 13.72 -7.88
C GLN A 38 11.42 12.20 -7.86
N ILE A 39 10.33 11.58 -7.39
CA ILE A 39 10.17 10.13 -7.37
C ILE A 39 9.46 9.60 -8.63
N GLY A 40 9.08 10.49 -9.56
CA GLY A 40 8.41 10.17 -10.83
C GLY A 40 6.94 9.82 -10.69
N LEU A 41 6.24 10.35 -9.67
CA LEU A 41 4.82 10.14 -9.44
C LEU A 41 4.08 11.47 -9.36
N THR A 42 2.83 11.48 -9.81
CA THR A 42 1.89 12.58 -9.53
C THR A 42 1.37 12.49 -8.08
N PRO A 43 0.83 13.58 -7.50
CA PRO A 43 0.16 13.54 -6.20
C PRO A 43 -0.95 12.48 -6.08
N TYR A 44 -1.64 12.21 -7.20
CA TYR A 44 -2.68 11.19 -7.26
C TYR A 44 -2.07 9.77 -7.18
N GLU A 45 -1.04 9.48 -7.95
CA GLU A 45 -0.32 8.21 -7.93
C GLU A 45 0.36 7.94 -6.57
N VAL A 46 0.89 8.99 -5.91
CA VAL A 46 1.37 8.88 -4.53
C VAL A 46 0.23 8.43 -3.60
N SER A 47 -0.97 8.99 -3.76
CA SER A 47 -2.13 8.59 -2.95
C SER A 47 -2.56 7.15 -3.23
N ILE A 48 -2.49 6.70 -4.48
CA ILE A 48 -2.76 5.30 -4.86
C ILE A 48 -1.76 4.37 -4.17
N LEU A 49 -0.46 4.62 -4.33
CA LEU A 49 0.56 3.77 -3.73
C LEU A 49 0.50 3.79 -2.21
N ALA A 50 0.25 4.95 -1.60
CA ALA A 50 0.08 5.08 -0.15
C ALA A 50 -1.11 4.26 0.37
N SER A 51 -2.21 4.17 -0.38
CA SER A 51 -3.36 3.34 0.00
C SER A 51 -3.02 1.84 0.03
N ILE A 52 -2.15 1.39 -0.87
CA ILE A 52 -1.65 0.01 -0.89
C ILE A 52 -0.71 -0.24 0.29
N VAL A 53 0.26 0.67 0.53
CA VAL A 53 1.21 0.58 1.65
C VAL A 53 0.50 0.54 3.00
N ASP A 54 -0.55 1.33 3.17
CA ASP A 54 -1.35 1.37 4.40
C ASP A 54 -2.11 0.07 4.67
N GLU A 55 -2.50 -0.67 3.63
CA GLU A 55 -3.15 -1.98 3.76
C GLU A 55 -2.15 -3.13 3.94
N GLU A 56 -0.91 -2.98 3.46
CA GLU A 56 0.13 -4.00 3.63
C GLU A 56 0.66 -4.05 5.06
N THR A 57 0.81 -2.91 5.70
CA THR A 57 1.36 -2.88 7.06
C THR A 57 0.74 -1.79 7.94
N VAL A 58 0.39 -2.20 9.16
CA VAL A 58 -0.01 -1.27 10.22
C VAL A 58 1.21 -0.68 10.95
N LYS A 59 2.42 -1.21 10.70
CA LYS A 59 3.66 -0.76 11.34
C LYS A 59 4.19 0.47 10.62
N ASN A 60 4.06 1.62 11.27
CA ASN A 60 4.48 2.89 10.69
C ASN A 60 5.96 2.93 10.31
N GLU A 61 6.79 2.19 11.04
CA GLU A 61 8.23 2.09 10.84
C GLU A 61 8.59 1.38 9.54
N GLU A 62 7.74 0.45 9.07
CA GLU A 62 7.98 -0.30 7.84
C GLU A 62 7.40 0.36 6.59
N LYS A 63 6.49 1.32 6.72
CA LYS A 63 5.79 1.90 5.56
C LYS A 63 6.75 2.48 4.51
N ALA A 64 7.84 3.11 4.94
CA ALA A 64 8.83 3.65 4.00
C ALA A 64 9.62 2.55 3.27
N THR A 65 9.90 1.44 3.94
CA THR A 65 10.54 0.25 3.34
C THR A 65 9.60 -0.45 2.37
N VAL A 66 8.33 -0.66 2.76
CA VAL A 66 7.29 -1.23 1.88
C VAL A 66 7.07 -0.36 0.64
N ALA A 67 7.01 0.96 0.82
CA ALA A 67 6.92 1.91 -0.30
C ALA A 67 8.11 1.79 -1.25
N GLY A 68 9.33 1.66 -0.70
CA GLY A 68 10.56 1.45 -1.48
C GLY A 68 10.54 0.15 -2.29
N LEU A 69 10.01 -0.93 -1.71
CA LEU A 69 9.82 -2.20 -2.42
C LEU A 69 8.90 -2.02 -3.64
N TYR A 70 7.75 -1.40 -3.47
CA TYR A 70 6.82 -1.16 -4.57
C TYR A 70 7.38 -0.19 -5.61
N MET A 71 8.10 0.85 -5.20
CA MET A 71 8.81 1.74 -6.13
C MET A 71 9.86 0.98 -6.95
N ASN A 72 10.57 0.01 -6.36
CA ASN A 72 11.50 -0.85 -7.08
C ASN A 72 10.80 -1.74 -8.12
N ARG A 73 9.64 -2.30 -7.77
CA ARG A 73 8.82 -3.09 -8.71
C ARG A 73 8.28 -2.23 -9.86
N LEU A 74 7.73 -1.05 -9.57
CA LEU A 74 7.25 -0.10 -10.58
C LEU A 74 8.36 0.27 -11.58
N LYS A 75 9.54 0.64 -11.09
CA LYS A 75 10.69 1.00 -11.94
C LYS A 75 11.18 -0.14 -12.84
N ARG A 76 10.91 -1.39 -12.46
CA ARG A 76 11.29 -2.59 -13.23
C ARG A 76 10.16 -3.13 -14.10
N GLY A 77 9.01 -2.48 -14.13
CA GLY A 77 7.81 -2.97 -14.84
C GLY A 77 7.27 -4.29 -14.27
N MET A 78 7.55 -4.60 -13.01
CA MET A 78 7.05 -5.80 -12.34
C MET A 78 5.62 -5.58 -11.86
N LEU A 79 4.83 -6.66 -11.84
CA LEU A 79 3.54 -6.68 -11.17
C LEU A 79 3.70 -6.34 -9.68
N LEU A 80 2.81 -5.51 -9.10
CA LEU A 80 2.90 -5.18 -7.67
C LEU A 80 2.54 -6.38 -6.80
N GLN A 81 1.59 -7.21 -7.21
CA GLN A 81 1.15 -8.43 -6.50
C GLN A 81 0.78 -8.13 -5.04
N ALA A 82 -0.01 -7.08 -4.86
CA ALA A 82 -0.49 -6.63 -3.56
C ALA A 82 -1.86 -7.26 -3.27
N ASP A 83 -1.93 -8.17 -2.31
CA ASP A 83 -3.18 -8.85 -1.91
C ASP A 83 -4.33 -7.88 -1.61
N PRO A 84 -4.10 -6.72 -0.94
CA PRO A 84 -5.16 -5.75 -0.69
C PRO A 84 -5.88 -5.25 -1.94
N THR A 85 -5.20 -5.17 -3.07
CA THR A 85 -5.80 -4.74 -4.34
C THR A 85 -6.78 -5.77 -4.89
N VAL A 86 -6.52 -7.06 -4.65
CA VAL A 86 -7.43 -8.15 -5.02
C VAL A 86 -8.67 -8.14 -4.11
N LYS A 87 -8.48 -7.95 -2.79
CA LYS A 87 -9.62 -7.78 -1.85
C LYS A 87 -10.54 -6.64 -2.26
N PHE A 88 -9.95 -5.51 -2.64
CA PHE A 88 -10.69 -4.36 -3.14
C PHE A 88 -11.45 -4.69 -4.43
N ALA A 89 -10.81 -5.38 -5.37
CA ALA A 89 -11.41 -5.80 -6.64
C ALA A 89 -12.61 -6.76 -6.44
N LEU A 90 -12.54 -7.61 -5.41
CA LEU A 90 -13.62 -8.53 -5.04
C LEU A 90 -14.78 -7.81 -4.33
N GLY A 91 -14.54 -6.65 -3.72
CA GLY A 91 -15.52 -5.94 -2.91
C GLY A 91 -15.87 -6.65 -1.58
N ASP A 92 -15.11 -7.67 -1.22
CA ASP A 92 -15.29 -8.43 0.02
C ASP A 92 -14.10 -8.21 0.97
N PHE A 93 -14.29 -7.30 1.91
CA PHE A 93 -13.27 -6.94 2.90
C PHE A 93 -13.19 -7.91 4.09
N ALA A 94 -14.15 -8.85 4.19
CA ALA A 94 -14.15 -9.88 5.22
C ALA A 94 -13.19 -11.04 4.89
N ILE A 95 -12.74 -11.16 3.65
CA ILE A 95 -11.79 -12.19 3.23
C ILE A 95 -10.50 -12.06 4.03
N GLN A 96 -10.18 -13.11 4.79
CA GLN A 96 -8.93 -13.17 5.56
C GLN A 96 -7.74 -13.66 4.73
N ARG A 97 -8.00 -14.46 3.70
CA ARG A 97 -6.98 -15.06 2.84
C ARG A 97 -7.41 -15.04 1.38
N ILE A 98 -6.54 -14.50 0.53
CA ILE A 98 -6.66 -14.58 -0.93
C ILE A 98 -6.29 -16.00 -1.39
N THR A 99 -7.14 -16.60 -2.24
CA THR A 99 -6.92 -17.90 -2.87
C THR A 99 -6.42 -17.75 -4.29
N GLU A 100 -5.87 -18.82 -4.89
CA GLU A 100 -5.45 -18.81 -6.30
C GLU A 100 -6.60 -18.47 -7.27
N ARG A 101 -7.84 -18.77 -6.90
CA ARG A 101 -9.03 -18.40 -7.68
C ARG A 101 -9.24 -16.89 -7.66
N ASP A 102 -9.08 -16.26 -6.49
CA ASP A 102 -9.28 -14.85 -6.29
C ASP A 102 -8.24 -14.01 -7.05
N LEU A 103 -7.00 -14.53 -7.17
CA LEU A 103 -5.94 -13.89 -7.95
C LEU A 103 -6.26 -13.77 -9.45
N LYS A 104 -7.28 -14.49 -9.96
CA LYS A 104 -7.69 -14.50 -11.37
C LYS A 104 -8.85 -13.52 -11.65
N ILE A 105 -9.30 -12.77 -10.66
CA ILE A 105 -10.39 -11.81 -10.89
C ILE A 105 -9.99 -10.76 -11.92
N GLU A 106 -10.79 -10.63 -12.97
CA GLU A 106 -10.59 -9.61 -13.99
C GLU A 106 -11.08 -8.26 -13.49
N SER A 107 -10.13 -7.43 -13.06
CA SER A 107 -10.37 -6.07 -12.58
C SER A 107 -9.12 -5.23 -12.83
N PRO A 108 -9.25 -3.96 -13.24
CA PRO A 108 -8.12 -3.05 -13.40
C PRO A 108 -7.39 -2.78 -12.07
N TYR A 109 -8.00 -3.13 -10.93
CA TYR A 109 -7.37 -3.09 -9.62
C TYR A 109 -6.51 -4.31 -9.31
N ASN A 110 -6.61 -5.40 -10.08
CA ASN A 110 -5.84 -6.61 -9.80
C ASN A 110 -4.37 -6.46 -10.21
N THR A 111 -3.52 -6.16 -9.25
CA THR A 111 -2.08 -5.98 -9.45
C THR A 111 -1.30 -7.30 -9.63
N TYR A 112 -1.98 -8.45 -9.68
CA TYR A 112 -1.44 -9.73 -10.11
C TYR A 112 -1.56 -9.94 -11.62
N LEU A 113 -2.48 -9.23 -12.30
CA LEU A 113 -2.71 -9.33 -13.73
C LEU A 113 -2.17 -8.14 -14.52
N TYR A 114 -2.22 -6.95 -13.93
CA TYR A 114 -1.86 -5.71 -14.61
C TYR A 114 -0.65 -5.05 -13.94
N THR A 115 0.28 -4.59 -14.77
CA THR A 115 1.47 -3.85 -14.33
C THR A 115 1.13 -2.40 -14.01
N GLY A 116 1.96 -1.77 -13.19
CA GLY A 116 1.77 -0.38 -12.78
C GLY A 116 0.85 -0.22 -11.59
N LEU A 117 0.43 1.02 -11.35
CA LEU A 117 -0.53 1.35 -10.30
C LEU A 117 -1.97 1.08 -10.78
N PRO A 118 -2.88 0.65 -9.90
CA PRO A 118 -4.30 0.57 -10.24
C PRO A 118 -4.89 1.96 -10.54
N PRO A 119 -6.09 2.03 -11.12
CA PRO A 119 -6.68 3.30 -11.57
C PRO A 119 -7.03 4.28 -10.45
N GLY A 120 -7.07 3.82 -9.20
CA GLY A 120 -7.39 4.66 -8.05
C GLY A 120 -6.94 4.05 -6.73
N PRO A 121 -7.01 4.81 -5.63
CA PRO A 121 -6.68 4.30 -4.30
C PRO A 121 -7.71 3.27 -3.84
N ILE A 122 -7.24 2.24 -3.12
CA ILE A 122 -8.08 1.16 -2.56
C ILE A 122 -8.67 1.51 -1.19
N ARG A 123 -8.22 2.60 -0.61
CA ARG A 123 -8.74 3.26 0.59
C ARG A 123 -8.31 4.72 0.62
N ILE A 124 -8.86 5.51 1.54
CA ILE A 124 -8.31 6.84 1.84
C ILE A 124 -6.96 6.64 2.57
N PRO A 125 -5.82 7.03 1.97
CA PRO A 125 -4.51 6.81 2.57
C PRO A 125 -4.30 7.73 3.77
N THR A 126 -3.57 7.26 4.78
CA THR A 126 -3.18 8.08 5.92
C THR A 126 -2.13 9.12 5.54
N LEU A 127 -2.02 10.21 6.32
CA LEU A 127 -0.93 11.19 6.15
C LEU A 127 0.44 10.51 6.23
N LYS A 128 0.59 9.57 7.16
CA LYS A 128 1.82 8.78 7.33
C LYS A 128 2.11 7.90 6.12
N GLY A 129 1.08 7.28 5.52
CA GLY A 129 1.22 6.52 4.28
C GLY A 129 1.73 7.38 3.14
N ILE A 130 1.13 8.55 2.92
CA ILE A 130 1.56 9.51 1.88
C ILE A 130 3.00 9.97 2.13
N ASP A 131 3.32 10.38 3.36
CA ASP A 131 4.68 10.84 3.68
C ASP A 131 5.72 9.71 3.57
N SER A 132 5.33 8.46 3.83
CA SER A 132 6.19 7.28 3.65
C SER A 132 6.50 7.00 2.18
N VAL A 133 5.54 7.22 1.27
CA VAL A 133 5.77 7.12 -0.18
C VAL A 133 6.67 8.26 -0.66
N LEU A 134 6.38 9.50 -0.26
CA LEU A 134 7.17 10.67 -0.65
C LEU A 134 8.63 10.61 -0.15
N ASN A 135 8.89 9.87 0.91
CA ASN A 135 10.21 9.70 1.52
C ASN A 135 10.58 8.20 1.63
N TYR A 136 10.22 7.42 0.60
CA TYR A 136 10.47 5.99 0.64
C TYR A 136 11.95 5.64 0.86
N GLU A 137 12.19 4.55 1.56
CA GLU A 137 13.53 4.07 1.83
C GLU A 137 14.17 3.50 0.56
N LYS A 138 15.39 3.91 0.27
CA LYS A 138 16.16 3.42 -0.89
C LYS A 138 16.88 2.14 -0.52
N HIS A 139 16.48 1.05 -1.13
CA HIS A 139 17.05 -0.28 -1.00
C HIS A 139 16.78 -1.10 -2.27
N ASN A 140 17.22 -2.38 -2.30
CA ASN A 140 17.05 -3.25 -3.46
C ASN A 140 15.97 -4.35 -3.25
N TYR A 141 15.15 -4.25 -2.23
CA TYR A 141 14.12 -5.26 -1.96
C TYR A 141 13.05 -5.27 -3.05
N LEU A 142 12.61 -6.49 -3.39
CA LEU A 142 11.56 -6.77 -4.37
C LEU A 142 10.48 -7.68 -3.81
N TYR A 143 10.74 -8.34 -2.68
CA TYR A 143 9.86 -9.31 -2.05
C TYR A 143 9.76 -9.04 -0.55
N MET A 144 8.61 -9.39 0.04
CA MET A 144 8.41 -9.40 1.48
C MET A 144 7.54 -10.58 1.87
N CYS A 145 7.64 -11.03 3.11
CA CYS A 145 6.72 -11.97 3.73
C CYS A 145 6.68 -11.71 5.23
N ALA A 146 5.60 -12.12 5.88
CA ALA A 146 5.48 -11.95 7.33
C ALA A 146 6.64 -12.63 8.08
N LYS A 147 7.08 -12.02 9.18
CA LYS A 147 8.10 -12.59 10.06
C LYS A 147 7.56 -13.80 10.82
N GLU A 148 8.46 -14.74 11.04
CA GLU A 148 8.22 -15.99 11.75
C GLU A 148 7.95 -15.83 13.25
N ASP A 149 8.22 -14.66 13.83
CA ASP A 149 7.97 -14.32 15.23
C ASP A 149 6.53 -13.84 15.49
N PHE A 150 5.75 -13.65 14.41
CA PHE A 150 4.38 -13.14 14.44
C PHE A 150 4.25 -11.72 15.04
N SER A 151 5.30 -10.91 14.96
CA SER A 151 5.34 -9.54 15.44
C SER A 151 4.49 -8.58 14.59
N GLY A 152 4.00 -9.05 13.43
CA GLY A 152 3.32 -8.23 12.43
C GLY A 152 4.27 -7.41 11.56
N TYR A 153 5.59 -7.66 11.66
CA TYR A 153 6.61 -7.13 10.78
C TYR A 153 6.89 -8.09 9.62
N HIS A 154 7.65 -7.62 8.63
CA HIS A 154 8.03 -8.37 7.44
C HIS A 154 9.52 -8.67 7.37
N ASN A 155 9.85 -9.79 6.73
CA ASN A 155 11.17 -10.06 6.20
C ASN A 155 11.21 -9.60 4.74
N PHE A 156 12.14 -8.73 4.42
CA PHE A 156 12.36 -8.21 3.06
C PHE A 156 13.45 -9.02 2.35
N ALA A 157 13.36 -9.10 1.02
CA ALA A 157 14.33 -9.82 0.20
C ALA A 157 14.53 -9.13 -1.16
N SER A 158 15.76 -9.17 -1.66
CA SER A 158 16.12 -8.59 -2.96
C SER A 158 16.00 -9.59 -4.12
N ASN A 159 15.88 -10.88 -3.83
CA ASN A 159 15.75 -11.94 -4.83
C ASN A 159 14.82 -13.06 -4.33
N LEU A 160 14.37 -13.90 -5.29
CA LEU A 160 13.42 -14.97 -5.02
C LEU A 160 13.99 -16.07 -4.10
N ALA A 161 15.28 -16.35 -4.18
CA ALA A 161 15.93 -17.37 -3.34
C ALA A 161 15.91 -16.96 -1.86
N GLU A 162 16.21 -15.70 -1.57
CA GLU A 162 16.12 -15.13 -0.22
C GLU A 162 14.68 -15.11 0.28
N HIS A 163 13.75 -14.64 -0.55
CA HIS A 163 12.31 -14.66 -0.24
C HIS A 163 11.83 -16.08 0.11
N SER A 164 12.18 -17.08 -0.70
CA SER A 164 11.81 -18.47 -0.45
C SER A 164 12.35 -19.00 0.88
N ARG A 165 13.57 -18.61 1.27
CA ARG A 165 14.12 -18.94 2.59
C ARG A 165 13.32 -18.30 3.72
N ASN A 166 12.97 -17.03 3.59
CA ASN A 166 12.18 -16.30 4.59
C ASN A 166 10.76 -16.86 4.70
N ALA A 167 10.10 -17.10 3.56
CA ALA A 167 8.78 -17.73 3.52
C ALA A 167 8.79 -19.12 4.21
N ARG A 168 9.82 -19.93 3.98
CA ARG A 168 9.95 -21.24 4.63
C ARG A 168 10.06 -21.11 6.16
N LYS A 169 10.78 -20.11 6.68
CA LYS A 169 10.85 -19.86 8.13
C LYS A 169 9.47 -19.58 8.71
N TYR A 170 8.70 -18.72 8.04
CA TYR A 170 7.34 -18.38 8.44
C TYR A 170 6.42 -19.61 8.41
N TRP A 171 6.44 -20.42 7.33
CA TRP A 171 5.67 -21.66 7.23
C TRP A 171 6.03 -22.66 8.34
N ASN A 172 7.33 -22.83 8.64
CA ASN A 172 7.77 -23.69 9.71
C ASN A 172 7.28 -23.20 11.09
N ALA A 173 7.21 -21.89 11.30
CA ALA A 173 6.69 -21.32 12.53
C ALA A 173 5.17 -21.52 12.67
N LEU A 174 4.40 -21.40 11.59
CA LEU A 174 2.96 -21.72 11.56
C LEU A 174 2.73 -23.22 11.92
N ASN A 175 3.47 -24.12 11.28
CA ASN A 175 3.36 -25.57 11.52
C ASN A 175 3.65 -25.92 12.99
N ARG A 176 4.68 -25.32 13.60
CA ARG A 176 5.02 -25.52 15.02
C ARG A 176 3.89 -25.07 15.95
N ARG A 177 3.15 -24.02 15.59
CA ARG A 177 1.99 -23.52 16.35
C ARG A 177 0.70 -24.28 16.02
N LYS A 178 0.75 -25.30 15.16
CA LYS A 178 -0.42 -26.07 14.70
C LYS A 178 -1.50 -25.17 14.06
N ILE A 179 -1.09 -24.03 13.50
CA ILE A 179 -1.97 -23.16 12.71
C ILE A 179 -2.01 -23.75 11.30
N TYR A 180 -2.85 -24.77 11.13
CA TYR A 180 -3.10 -25.39 9.84
C TYR A 180 -4.16 -24.56 9.11
N ARG A 181 -3.90 -24.28 7.85
CA ARG A 181 -4.83 -23.59 6.97
C ARG A 181 -5.36 -24.52 5.91
#